data_a3c94d33aed20589e874abc93a1114a8
#
_entry.id   a3c94d33aed20589e874abc93a1114a8
#
_cell.length_a   1.000
_cell.length_b   1.000
_cell.length_c   1.000
_cell.angle_alpha   90.00
_cell.angle_beta   90.00
_cell.angle_gamma   90.00
#
_symmetry.space_group_name_H-M   'P 1'
#
loop_
_entity.id
_entity.type
_entity.pdbx_description
1 polymer ?
#
loop_
_entity_poly.entity_id
_entity_poly.type
_entity_poly.pdbx_seq_one_letter_code
_entity_poly.pdbx_strand_id
1 'polypeptide(L)'
;MLTSTPNLLTVSRIAFIPILVAMFYVDGDWARYVACAIFTVAATTDYVDGYLARNWQQQSLFGRWLDPVADKLLVASAVVMLVGFDGAPLLPALIILLREITVSGLREYMAEVSVGLPVSRLAKWKTAVQMTAIGFLLVGGAGPAWLPVEAIGWWGLWLAAVLTLVTGWDYLQAGLRHMLDPPQPVDQAVKGAERA
;
A
#
# COMPACT_ATOMS: atom_id res chain seq x y z
N MET A 1 10.97 15.50 -18.94
CA MET A 1 11.16 14.78 -17.68
C MET A 1 9.84 14.33 -17.02
N LEU A 2 8.72 15.06 -17.13
CA LEU A 2 7.40 14.63 -16.64
C LEU A 2 6.66 13.65 -17.58
N THR A 3 7.11 13.50 -18.81
CA THR A 3 6.46 12.75 -19.91
C THR A 3 6.99 11.33 -20.08
N SER A 4 7.78 10.79 -19.15
CA SER A 4 8.14 9.37 -19.20
C SER A 4 6.91 8.52 -18.87
N THR A 5 6.71 7.43 -19.61
CA THR A 5 5.54 6.53 -19.45
C THR A 5 5.26 6.14 -17.99
N PRO A 6 6.25 5.78 -17.14
CA PRO A 6 6.02 5.48 -15.75
C PRO A 6 5.43 6.67 -14.96
N ASN A 7 5.96 7.88 -15.14
CA ASN A 7 5.46 9.06 -14.43
C ASN A 7 4.01 9.40 -14.80
N LEU A 8 3.63 9.20 -16.08
CA LEU A 8 2.27 9.46 -16.54
C LEU A 8 1.28 8.50 -15.87
N LEU A 9 1.67 7.25 -15.68
CA LEU A 9 0.84 6.23 -15.04
C LEU A 9 0.67 6.51 -13.54
N THR A 10 1.71 6.96 -12.82
CA THR A 10 1.60 7.40 -11.42
C THR A 10 0.69 8.63 -11.28
N VAL A 11 0.83 9.61 -12.17
CA VAL A 11 -0.05 10.81 -12.18
C VAL A 11 -1.49 10.43 -12.49
N SER A 12 -1.73 9.49 -13.43
CA SER A 12 -3.08 9.01 -13.75
C SER A 12 -3.73 8.33 -12.54
N ARG A 13 -2.97 7.60 -11.72
CA ARG A 13 -3.47 6.98 -10.47
C ARG A 13 -3.95 8.03 -9.48
N ILE A 14 -3.19 9.12 -9.31
CA ILE A 14 -3.62 10.25 -8.47
C ILE A 14 -4.90 10.91 -9.03
N ALA A 15 -5.00 11.03 -10.36
CA ALA A 15 -6.20 11.56 -11.01
C ALA A 15 -7.43 10.64 -10.88
N PHE A 16 -7.26 9.34 -10.71
CA PHE A 16 -8.36 8.41 -10.43
C PHE A 16 -8.92 8.55 -9.01
N ILE A 17 -8.16 9.06 -8.04
CA ILE A 17 -8.64 9.21 -6.65
C ILE A 17 -9.87 10.11 -6.56
N PRO A 18 -9.89 11.36 -7.08
CA PRO A 18 -11.09 12.18 -7.00
C PRO A 18 -12.28 11.58 -7.74
N ILE A 19 -12.06 10.82 -8.83
CA ILE A 19 -13.13 10.12 -9.54
C ILE A 19 -13.69 8.99 -8.68
N LEU A 20 -12.82 8.19 -8.04
CA LEU A 20 -13.21 7.16 -7.08
C LEU A 20 -14.06 7.75 -5.95
N VAL A 21 -13.61 8.85 -5.34
CA VAL A 21 -14.33 9.55 -4.27
C VAL A 21 -15.68 10.05 -4.76
N ALA A 22 -15.76 10.63 -5.96
CA ALA A 22 -17.02 11.11 -6.52
C ALA A 22 -18.06 10.00 -6.71
N MET A 23 -17.63 8.77 -7.03
CA MET A 23 -18.54 7.63 -7.19
C MET A 23 -19.32 7.26 -5.92
N PHE A 24 -18.81 7.60 -4.73
CA PHE A 24 -19.55 7.37 -3.48
C PHE A 24 -20.74 8.31 -3.28
N TYR A 25 -20.78 9.43 -3.98
CA TYR A 25 -21.86 10.41 -3.93
C TYR A 25 -22.87 10.25 -5.09
N VAL A 26 -22.65 9.27 -5.95
CA VAL A 26 -23.54 8.95 -7.07
C VAL A 26 -24.42 7.77 -6.70
N ASP A 27 -25.74 7.94 -6.82
CA ASP A 27 -26.70 6.90 -6.53
C ASP A 27 -26.70 5.81 -7.60
N GLY A 28 -26.96 4.58 -7.15
CA GLY A 28 -27.14 3.41 -8.02
C GLY A 28 -25.98 2.43 -7.99
N ASP A 29 -26.31 1.16 -8.22
CA ASP A 29 -25.36 0.04 -8.17
C ASP A 29 -24.22 0.15 -9.17
N TRP A 30 -24.47 0.77 -10.32
CA TRP A 30 -23.44 0.99 -11.34
C TRP A 30 -22.26 1.81 -10.83
N ALA A 31 -22.52 2.80 -9.96
CA ALA A 31 -21.46 3.64 -9.39
C ALA A 31 -20.48 2.81 -8.52
N ARG A 32 -21.00 1.81 -7.78
CA ARG A 32 -20.20 0.87 -7.00
C ARG A 32 -19.29 0.01 -7.88
N TYR A 33 -19.81 -0.50 -8.99
CA TYR A 33 -19.02 -1.25 -9.97
C TYR A 33 -17.95 -0.37 -10.63
N VAL A 34 -18.29 0.88 -10.96
CA VAL A 34 -17.30 1.84 -11.52
C VAL A 34 -16.23 2.16 -10.50
N ALA A 35 -16.57 2.41 -9.23
CA ALA A 35 -15.60 2.62 -8.15
C ALA A 35 -14.65 1.42 -8.01
N CYS A 36 -15.18 0.19 -8.01
CA CYS A 36 -14.38 -1.03 -7.96
C CYS A 36 -13.49 -1.17 -9.19
N ALA A 37 -13.99 -0.87 -10.39
CA ALA A 37 -13.20 -0.92 -11.61
C ALA A 37 -12.06 0.10 -11.60
N ILE A 38 -12.32 1.35 -11.20
CA ILE A 38 -11.29 2.40 -11.06
C ILE A 38 -10.21 1.95 -10.07
N PHE A 39 -10.62 1.47 -8.89
CA PHE A 39 -9.69 0.99 -7.87
C PHE A 39 -8.83 -0.17 -8.39
N THR A 40 -9.44 -1.16 -9.03
CA THR A 40 -8.75 -2.34 -9.56
C THR A 40 -7.79 -1.97 -10.69
N VAL A 41 -8.21 -1.10 -11.62
CA VAL A 41 -7.34 -0.60 -12.70
C VAL A 41 -6.16 0.17 -12.13
N ALA A 42 -6.39 1.10 -11.20
CA ALA A 42 -5.33 1.88 -10.58
C ALA A 42 -4.33 0.98 -9.83
N ALA A 43 -4.82 -0.03 -9.09
CA ALA A 43 -3.99 -0.98 -8.36
C ALA A 43 -3.20 -1.93 -9.26
N THR A 44 -3.79 -2.41 -10.36
CA THR A 44 -3.10 -3.28 -11.32
C THR A 44 -2.10 -2.53 -12.17
N THR A 45 -2.38 -1.28 -12.51
CA THR A 45 -1.44 -0.40 -13.23
C THR A 45 -0.14 -0.24 -12.45
N ASP A 46 -0.19 -0.07 -11.13
CA ASP A 46 1.01 -0.03 -10.26
C ASP A 46 1.91 -1.27 -10.41
N TYR A 47 1.30 -2.45 -10.42
CA TYR A 47 2.04 -3.69 -10.58
C TYR A 47 2.74 -3.79 -11.95
N VAL A 48 2.04 -3.38 -13.01
CA VAL A 48 2.56 -3.38 -14.39
C VAL A 48 3.67 -2.34 -14.55
N ASP A 49 3.49 -1.15 -14.00
CA ASP A 49 4.48 -0.06 -14.07
C ASP A 49 5.77 -0.41 -13.34
N GLY A 50 5.66 -0.96 -12.15
CA GLY A 50 6.80 -1.43 -11.39
C GLY A 50 7.59 -2.54 -12.12
N TYR A 51 6.92 -3.36 -12.92
CA TYR A 51 7.56 -4.37 -13.76
C TYR A 51 8.25 -3.74 -14.98
N LEU A 52 7.56 -2.84 -15.70
CA LEU A 52 8.07 -2.15 -16.89
C LEU A 52 9.24 -1.22 -16.55
N ALA A 53 9.13 -0.43 -15.48
CA ALA A 53 10.17 0.51 -15.06
C ALA A 53 11.48 -0.19 -14.67
N ARG A 54 11.40 -1.38 -14.06
CA ARG A 54 12.58 -2.19 -13.76
C ARG A 54 13.27 -2.73 -15.03
N ASN A 55 12.50 -3.09 -16.04
CA ASN A 55 13.04 -3.62 -17.29
C ASN A 55 13.63 -2.54 -18.19
N TRP A 56 13.12 -1.30 -18.14
CA TRP A 56 13.55 -0.23 -19.04
C TRP A 56 14.53 0.76 -18.42
N GLN A 57 14.91 0.61 -17.16
CA GLN A 57 15.84 1.50 -16.43
C GLN A 57 15.48 2.99 -16.51
N GLN A 58 14.21 3.33 -16.73
CA GLN A 58 13.70 4.70 -16.92
C GLN A 58 13.04 5.27 -15.66
N GLN A 59 13.57 4.97 -14.48
CA GLN A 59 13.03 5.54 -13.25
C GLN A 59 13.51 6.98 -13.06
N SER A 60 12.61 7.94 -13.12
CA SER A 60 12.90 9.31 -12.71
C SER A 60 12.93 9.44 -11.17
N LEU A 61 13.71 10.38 -10.65
CA LEU A 61 13.72 10.68 -9.20
C LEU A 61 12.33 11.05 -8.70
N PHE A 62 11.55 11.77 -9.52
CA PHE A 62 10.19 12.17 -9.21
C PHE A 62 9.23 10.97 -9.11
N GLY A 63 9.30 10.03 -10.07
CA GLY A 63 8.49 8.79 -10.03
C GLY A 63 8.80 7.94 -8.81
N ARG A 64 10.08 7.73 -8.49
CA ARG A 64 10.51 6.96 -7.32
C ARG A 64 9.93 7.47 -6.00
N TRP A 65 9.76 8.79 -5.86
CA TRP A 65 9.14 9.41 -4.70
C TRP A 65 7.61 9.35 -4.76
N LEU A 66 7.04 9.60 -5.94
CA LEU A 66 5.58 9.71 -6.10
C LEU A 66 4.87 8.36 -6.07
N ASP A 67 5.47 7.29 -6.60
CA ASP A 67 4.86 5.96 -6.67
C ASP A 67 4.38 5.44 -5.31
N PRO A 68 5.24 5.40 -4.24
CA PRO A 68 4.80 4.92 -2.93
C PRO A 68 3.73 5.82 -2.29
N VAL A 69 3.70 7.10 -2.65
CA VAL A 69 2.70 8.05 -2.15
C VAL A 69 1.36 7.82 -2.83
N ALA A 70 1.34 7.70 -4.16
CA ALA A 70 0.14 7.49 -4.95
C ALA A 70 -0.61 6.20 -4.56
N ASP A 71 0.13 5.10 -4.36
CA ASP A 71 -0.43 3.81 -3.92
C ASP A 71 -1.13 3.93 -2.57
N LYS A 72 -0.49 4.57 -1.60
CA LYS A 72 -1.08 4.77 -0.27
C LYS A 72 -2.27 5.71 -0.30
N LEU A 73 -2.23 6.77 -1.10
CA LEU A 73 -3.35 7.70 -1.24
C LEU A 73 -4.57 7.01 -1.83
N LEU A 74 -4.40 6.14 -2.83
CA LEU A 74 -5.50 5.37 -3.43
C LEU A 74 -6.17 4.47 -2.38
N VAL A 75 -5.38 3.67 -1.67
CA VAL A 75 -5.89 2.76 -0.62
C VAL A 75 -6.52 3.54 0.52
N ALA A 76 -5.87 4.61 1.00
CA ALA A 76 -6.39 5.42 2.09
C ALA A 76 -7.72 6.09 1.70
N SER A 77 -7.82 6.64 0.50
CA SER A 77 -9.06 7.25 0.02
C SER A 77 -10.20 6.24 -0.08
N ALA A 78 -9.95 5.06 -0.67
CA ALA A 78 -10.95 4.01 -0.76
C ALA A 78 -11.44 3.55 0.62
N VAL A 79 -10.52 3.30 1.57
CA VAL A 79 -10.84 2.84 2.92
C VAL A 79 -11.59 3.91 3.71
N VAL A 80 -11.17 5.17 3.65
CA VAL A 80 -11.86 6.29 4.33
C VAL A 80 -13.28 6.47 3.79
N MET A 81 -13.46 6.43 2.47
CA MET A 81 -14.78 6.51 1.85
C MET A 81 -15.67 5.33 2.24
N LEU A 82 -15.14 4.11 2.23
CA LEU A 82 -15.90 2.92 2.66
C LEU A 82 -16.34 3.04 4.12
N VAL A 83 -15.48 3.51 5.02
CA VAL A 83 -15.87 3.75 6.44
C VAL A 83 -16.88 4.87 6.56
N GLY A 84 -16.69 5.98 5.83
CA GLY A 84 -17.58 7.14 5.88
C GLY A 84 -18.99 6.87 5.35
N PHE A 85 -19.17 5.85 4.52
CA PHE A 85 -20.45 5.40 3.95
C PHE A 85 -20.92 4.04 4.52
N ASP A 86 -20.46 3.68 5.71
CA ASP A 86 -20.83 2.44 6.43
C ASP A 86 -20.59 1.14 5.67
N GLY A 87 -19.75 1.18 4.63
CA GLY A 87 -19.40 0.02 3.82
C GLY A 87 -18.24 -0.80 4.39
N ALA A 88 -17.52 -0.32 5.41
CA ALA A 88 -16.39 -1.01 6.03
C ALA A 88 -16.31 -0.78 7.54
N PRO A 89 -15.84 -1.77 8.34
CA PRO A 89 -15.63 -1.61 9.76
C PRO A 89 -14.45 -0.66 10.05
N LEU A 90 -14.67 0.31 10.95
CA LEU A 90 -13.70 1.35 11.29
C LEU A 90 -12.39 0.78 11.86
N LEU A 91 -12.47 -0.18 12.78
CA LEU A 91 -11.28 -0.65 13.53
C LEU A 91 -10.23 -1.31 12.62
N PRO A 92 -10.55 -2.31 11.78
CA PRO A 92 -9.56 -2.88 10.87
C PRO A 92 -9.06 -1.88 9.81
N ALA A 93 -9.92 -0.95 9.35
CA ALA A 93 -9.54 0.14 8.47
C ALA A 93 -8.46 1.03 9.11
N LEU A 94 -8.67 1.45 10.35
CA LEU A 94 -7.73 2.26 11.11
C LEU A 94 -6.40 1.53 11.34
N ILE A 95 -6.44 0.25 11.74
CA ILE A 95 -5.24 -0.58 11.93
C ILE A 95 -4.41 -0.63 10.64
N ILE A 96 -5.07 -0.87 9.51
CA ILE A 96 -4.40 -0.93 8.21
C ILE A 96 -3.74 0.41 7.89
N LEU A 97 -4.46 1.52 7.99
CA LEU A 97 -3.94 2.85 7.64
C LEU A 97 -2.78 3.28 8.54
N LEU A 98 -2.90 3.12 9.85
CA LEU A 98 -1.83 3.48 10.79
C LEU A 98 -0.56 2.68 10.51
N ARG A 99 -0.69 1.38 10.27
CA ARG A 99 0.46 0.54 9.95
C ARG A 99 1.07 0.91 8.60
N GLU A 100 0.27 1.18 7.57
CA GLU A 100 0.79 1.58 6.24
C GLU A 100 1.67 2.83 6.37
N ILE A 101 1.23 3.83 7.11
CA ILE A 101 1.97 5.07 7.34
C ILE A 101 3.24 4.78 8.13
N THR A 102 3.13 4.07 9.27
CA THR A 102 4.26 3.79 10.16
C THR A 102 5.36 2.98 9.47
N VAL A 103 4.99 1.87 8.82
CA VAL A 103 5.98 1.02 8.14
C VAL A 103 6.58 1.70 6.93
N SER A 104 5.82 2.57 6.25
CA SER A 104 6.37 3.35 5.15
C SER A 104 7.44 4.33 5.62
N GLY A 105 7.15 5.13 6.65
CA GLY A 105 8.14 6.05 7.22
C GLY A 105 9.38 5.32 7.71
N LEU A 106 9.20 4.16 8.37
CA LEU A 106 10.33 3.32 8.79
C LEU A 106 11.17 2.82 7.62
N ARG A 107 10.54 2.38 6.53
CA ARG A 107 11.26 1.93 5.33
C ARG A 107 12.01 3.04 4.62
N GLU A 108 11.44 4.23 4.55
CA GLU A 108 12.10 5.42 4.00
C GLU A 108 13.33 5.79 4.83
N TYR A 109 13.19 5.86 6.15
CA TYR A 109 14.32 6.11 7.05
C TYR A 109 15.41 5.05 6.92
N MET A 110 15.06 3.76 6.88
CA MET A 110 16.04 2.68 6.71
C MET A 110 16.75 2.75 5.35
N ALA A 111 16.06 3.18 4.30
CA ALA A 111 16.67 3.38 2.99
C ALA A 111 17.67 4.54 2.96
N GLU A 112 17.42 5.63 3.71
CA GLU A 112 18.36 6.76 3.86
C GLU A 112 19.66 6.30 4.54
N VAL A 113 19.58 5.43 5.55
CA VAL A 113 20.76 4.86 6.22
C VAL A 113 21.33 3.63 5.50
N SER A 114 20.94 3.40 4.24
CA SER A 114 21.42 2.31 3.37
C SER A 114 21.14 0.90 3.91
N VAL A 115 20.14 0.74 4.76
CA VAL A 115 19.70 -0.56 5.32
C VAL A 115 18.50 -1.08 4.58
N GLY A 116 18.68 -2.18 3.85
CA GLY A 116 17.59 -2.86 3.16
C GLY A 116 16.72 -3.70 4.11
N LEU A 117 15.45 -3.38 4.23
CA LEU A 117 14.50 -4.25 4.93
C LEU A 117 13.91 -5.28 3.96
N PRO A 118 14.13 -6.59 4.16
CA PRO A 118 13.62 -7.62 3.25
C PRO A 118 12.10 -7.68 3.29
N VAL A 119 11.47 -7.79 2.12
CA VAL A 119 10.01 -7.96 2.01
C VAL A 119 9.67 -9.43 2.25
N SER A 120 8.95 -9.72 3.34
CA SER A 120 8.51 -11.08 3.65
C SER A 120 7.43 -11.58 2.67
N ARG A 121 7.31 -12.91 2.51
CA ARG A 121 6.22 -13.50 1.71
C ARG A 121 4.84 -13.15 2.29
N LEU A 122 4.73 -13.05 3.62
CA LEU A 122 3.50 -12.64 4.31
C LEU A 122 3.09 -11.21 3.94
N ALA A 123 4.03 -10.29 3.73
CA ALA A 123 3.73 -8.93 3.31
C ALA A 123 3.07 -8.88 1.92
N LYS A 124 3.41 -9.80 1.01
CA LYS A 124 2.76 -9.92 -0.30
C LYS A 124 1.32 -10.44 -0.16
N TRP A 125 1.12 -11.48 0.64
CA TRP A 125 -0.22 -12.03 0.91
C TRP A 125 -1.13 -11.01 1.59
N LYS A 126 -0.60 -10.29 2.58
CA LYS A 126 -1.31 -9.20 3.25
C LYS A 126 -1.86 -8.19 2.24
N THR A 127 -1.02 -7.73 1.31
CA THR A 127 -1.44 -6.74 0.30
C THR A 127 -2.50 -7.33 -0.65
N ALA A 128 -2.34 -8.56 -1.11
CA ALA A 128 -3.31 -9.23 -1.96
C ALA A 128 -4.69 -9.37 -1.27
N VAL A 129 -4.71 -9.83 0.00
CA VAL A 129 -5.95 -9.96 0.78
C VAL A 129 -6.60 -8.59 1.00
N GLN A 130 -5.82 -7.57 1.35
CA GLN A 130 -6.31 -6.21 1.56
C GLN A 130 -6.94 -5.62 0.30
N MET A 131 -6.26 -5.68 -0.84
CA MET A 131 -6.77 -5.15 -2.11
C MET A 131 -8.04 -5.86 -2.57
N THR A 132 -8.08 -7.20 -2.41
CA THR A 132 -9.25 -8.01 -2.71
C THR A 132 -10.42 -7.63 -1.80
N ALA A 133 -10.20 -7.52 -0.48
CA ALA A 133 -11.24 -7.14 0.47
C ALA A 133 -11.83 -5.76 0.17
N ILE A 134 -10.99 -4.77 -0.14
CA ILE A 134 -11.44 -3.43 -0.54
C ILE A 134 -12.28 -3.50 -1.82
N GLY A 135 -11.84 -4.29 -2.82
CA GLY A 135 -12.61 -4.48 -4.05
C GLY A 135 -14.01 -5.06 -3.80
N PHE A 136 -14.13 -6.07 -2.93
CA PHE A 136 -15.42 -6.62 -2.53
C PHE A 136 -16.29 -5.60 -1.79
N LEU A 137 -15.72 -4.81 -0.88
CA LEU A 137 -16.44 -3.76 -0.14
C LEU A 137 -16.89 -2.62 -1.05
N LEU A 138 -16.13 -2.26 -2.08
CA LEU A 138 -16.54 -1.25 -3.07
C LEU A 138 -17.77 -1.69 -3.85
N VAL A 139 -17.86 -2.97 -4.22
CA VAL A 139 -19.07 -3.54 -4.83
C VAL A 139 -20.20 -3.60 -3.81
N GLY A 140 -19.91 -4.07 -2.60
CA GLY A 140 -20.88 -4.10 -1.48
C GLY A 140 -22.20 -4.74 -1.86
N GLY A 141 -23.31 -4.09 -1.48
CA GLY A 141 -24.68 -4.54 -1.74
C GLY A 141 -25.11 -4.59 -3.20
N ALA A 142 -24.33 -3.97 -4.12
CA ALA A 142 -24.57 -4.10 -5.56
C ALA A 142 -24.16 -5.47 -6.11
N GLY A 143 -23.49 -6.29 -5.31
CA GLY A 143 -23.01 -7.62 -5.74
C GLY A 143 -24.15 -8.61 -6.04
N PRO A 144 -23.85 -9.69 -6.78
CA PRO A 144 -24.84 -10.68 -7.14
C PRO A 144 -25.39 -11.40 -5.88
N ALA A 145 -26.70 -11.63 -5.82
CA ALA A 145 -27.41 -12.17 -4.64
C ALA A 145 -26.92 -13.58 -4.19
N TRP A 146 -26.31 -14.36 -5.10
CA TRP A 146 -25.76 -15.67 -4.80
C TRP A 146 -24.42 -15.65 -4.08
N LEU A 147 -23.72 -14.48 -4.07
CA LEU A 147 -22.39 -14.30 -3.47
C LEU A 147 -22.49 -13.32 -2.30
N PRO A 148 -22.09 -13.68 -1.08
CA PRO A 148 -22.09 -12.78 0.08
C PRO A 148 -20.92 -11.78 0.01
N VAL A 149 -20.98 -10.86 -0.98
CA VAL A 149 -19.92 -9.92 -1.34
C VAL A 149 -19.47 -9.07 -0.15
N GLU A 150 -20.43 -8.50 0.58
CA GLU A 150 -20.17 -7.68 1.76
C GLU A 150 -19.48 -8.47 2.87
N ALA A 151 -19.97 -9.68 3.15
CA ALA A 151 -19.38 -10.52 4.20
C ALA A 151 -17.95 -10.95 3.84
N ILE A 152 -17.69 -11.27 2.57
CA ILE A 152 -16.33 -11.60 2.09
C ILE A 152 -15.40 -10.40 2.26
N GLY A 153 -15.85 -9.22 1.86
CA GLY A 153 -15.07 -7.99 2.02
C GLY A 153 -14.82 -7.63 3.48
N TRP A 154 -15.86 -7.76 4.34
CA TRP A 154 -15.79 -7.46 5.76
C TRP A 154 -14.79 -8.36 6.50
N TRP A 155 -14.91 -9.68 6.34
CA TRP A 155 -13.98 -10.63 6.95
C TRP A 155 -12.60 -10.58 6.32
N GLY A 156 -12.53 -10.32 5.01
CA GLY A 156 -11.28 -10.09 4.30
C GLY A 156 -10.51 -8.90 4.85
N LEU A 157 -11.20 -7.80 5.20
CA LEU A 157 -10.57 -6.61 5.79
C LEU A 157 -10.03 -6.90 7.21
N TRP A 158 -10.76 -7.68 8.03
CA TRP A 158 -10.29 -8.14 9.33
C TRP A 158 -9.05 -9.04 9.19
N LEU A 159 -9.08 -9.98 8.26
CA LEU A 159 -7.92 -10.84 7.98
C LEU A 159 -6.72 -10.00 7.54
N ALA A 160 -6.93 -9.01 6.66
CA ALA A 160 -5.89 -8.08 6.23
C ALA A 160 -5.32 -7.27 7.40
N ALA A 161 -6.16 -6.83 8.35
CA ALA A 161 -5.74 -6.11 9.54
C ALA A 161 -4.84 -6.99 10.45
N VAL A 162 -5.22 -8.25 10.67
CA VAL A 162 -4.39 -9.20 11.47
C VAL A 162 -3.04 -9.42 10.80
N LEU A 163 -3.03 -9.75 9.49
CA LEU A 163 -1.78 -9.93 8.73
C LEU A 163 -0.92 -8.66 8.73
N THR A 164 -1.57 -7.52 8.71
CA THR A 164 -0.95 -6.20 8.76
C THR A 164 -0.24 -5.95 10.10
N LEU A 165 -0.85 -6.32 11.23
CA LEU A 165 -0.22 -6.22 12.54
C LEU A 165 0.98 -7.16 12.67
N VAL A 166 0.82 -8.43 12.27
CA VAL A 166 1.91 -9.42 12.33
C VAL A 166 3.12 -8.93 11.51
N THR A 167 2.89 -8.59 10.24
CA THR A 167 3.97 -8.11 9.38
C THR A 167 4.53 -6.76 9.80
N GLY A 168 3.71 -5.89 10.38
CA GLY A 168 4.14 -4.59 10.92
C GLY A 168 5.06 -4.73 12.11
N TRP A 169 4.77 -5.69 12.99
CA TRP A 169 5.61 -5.99 14.15
C TRP A 169 7.01 -6.45 13.74
N ASP A 170 7.10 -7.33 12.73
CA ASP A 170 8.40 -7.80 12.20
C ASP A 170 9.25 -6.62 11.69
N TYR A 171 8.62 -5.69 10.94
CA TYR A 171 9.32 -4.50 10.44
C TYR A 171 9.73 -3.56 11.56
N LEU A 172 8.86 -3.36 12.56
CA LEU A 172 9.15 -2.49 13.70
C LEU A 172 10.31 -3.03 14.53
N GLN A 173 10.33 -4.32 14.81
CA GLN A 173 11.43 -4.97 15.52
C GLN A 173 12.75 -4.84 14.75
N ALA A 174 12.75 -5.11 13.46
CA ALA A 174 13.94 -5.01 12.63
C ALA A 174 14.48 -3.56 12.59
N GLY A 175 13.59 -2.58 12.43
CA GLY A 175 13.96 -1.17 12.44
C GLY A 175 14.48 -0.69 13.79
N LEU A 176 13.80 -1.03 14.89
CA LEU A 176 14.22 -0.64 16.24
C LEU A 176 15.57 -1.24 16.61
N ARG A 177 15.81 -2.51 16.31
CA ARG A 177 17.13 -3.13 16.55
C ARG A 177 18.25 -2.36 15.87
N HIS A 178 18.03 -1.95 14.62
CA HIS A 178 19.03 -1.19 13.87
C HIS A 178 19.24 0.24 14.40
N MET A 179 18.18 0.87 14.92
CA MET A 179 18.26 2.20 15.54
C MET A 179 18.95 2.18 16.90
N LEU A 180 18.72 1.12 17.69
CA LEU A 180 19.29 0.99 19.06
C LEU A 180 20.70 0.44 19.05
N ASP A 181 21.08 -0.34 18.04
CA ASP A 181 22.38 -0.99 17.89
C ASP A 181 22.93 -0.74 16.47
N PRO A 182 23.29 0.51 16.13
CA PRO A 182 23.79 0.82 14.81
C PRO A 182 25.10 0.06 14.56
N PRO A 183 25.29 -0.58 13.38
CA PRO A 183 26.52 -1.25 13.03
C PRO A 183 27.68 -0.28 13.18
N GLN A 184 28.73 -0.72 13.88
CA GLN A 184 29.92 0.12 14.10
C GLN A 184 30.54 0.50 12.75
N PRO A 185 30.93 1.78 12.56
CA PRO A 185 31.61 2.21 11.33
C PRO A 185 32.78 1.30 11.03
N VAL A 186 32.92 0.85 9.80
CA VAL A 186 33.99 -0.06 9.34
C VAL A 186 35.39 0.45 9.72
N ASP A 187 35.59 1.77 9.82
CA ASP A 187 36.82 2.42 10.27
C ASP A 187 37.27 2.05 11.70
N GLN A 188 36.30 1.72 12.59
CA GLN A 188 36.66 1.30 13.96
C GLN A 188 37.03 -0.18 14.03
N ALA A 189 36.45 -1.01 13.17
CA ALA A 189 36.80 -2.42 13.08
C ALA A 189 38.22 -2.62 12.53
N VAL A 190 38.64 -1.82 11.56
CA VAL A 190 40.01 -1.85 10.99
C VAL A 190 41.05 -1.36 12.01
N LYS A 191 40.74 -0.27 12.73
CA LYS A 191 41.66 0.25 13.79
C LYS A 191 41.78 -0.66 15.01
N GLY A 192 40.74 -1.47 15.29
CA GLY A 192 40.80 -2.48 16.36
C GLY A 192 41.66 -3.69 15.99
N ALA A 193 41.65 -4.09 14.71
CA ALA A 193 42.46 -5.20 14.20
C ALA A 193 43.94 -4.83 14.03
N GLU A 194 44.30 -3.56 13.82
CA GLU A 194 45.69 -3.09 13.75
C GLU A 194 46.34 -2.92 15.13
N ARG A 195 45.56 -2.96 16.22
CA ARG A 195 46.07 -2.80 17.61
C ARG A 195 46.15 -4.12 18.40
N ALA A 196 45.73 -5.24 17.82
CA ALA A 196 45.80 -6.59 18.40
C ALA A 196 46.89 -7.42 17.72
#